data_96aa0603ce0d202f9d0b00e35a5c2ac9
#
_entry.id   96aa0603ce0d202f9d0b00e35a5c2ac9
#
_cell.length_a   1.000
_cell.length_b   1.000
_cell.length_c   1.000
_cell.angle_alpha   90.00
_cell.angle_beta   90.00
_cell.angle_gamma   90.00
#
_symmetry.space_group_name_H-M   'P 1'
#
loop_
_entity.id
_entity.type
_entity.pdbx_description
1 polymer ?
#
loop_
_entity_poly.entity_id
_entity_poly.type
_entity_poly.pdbx_seq_one_letter_code
_entity_poly.pdbx_strand_id
1 'polypeptide(L)'
;MKQEILYREAAREVLLSGVNKLADVVASTLGPSGHNVILNLESGIPVATKDGVTVAKSIKLDCPLENTGAQMLKQASIKTAEEAGDGTTTATVLAREIFVEASKLGSKYNTVEVRKGMEGAVSSIVSYIKNNISIPVKVLEDLKKIATISANGDSEIGVLVSKALDKVGLDGAVTLEESKTGETYLDVVEGIQFDRGYKSPYFVTDNDTMTAVLEDVLILICNNRLTTVKDMLPVLNAVAQSTKSLLIVAEDIDGELLSTLVLNKVRAGLKVCAVKAPEFGDRRKETLEDIAILTGGTVISTEKGMNIEKFNSEWLGEAKKVTVNRDKTTIIGAKGSQEAVDARITNIVNQIDKTQSPYDKEQLQARLARLAGGVAVMYVGGHTELEMKERKDRVDDALHATRAALEEGICPGGGRALVAAAQALQTQENKEKMTEDYKAGWNIVVEACYKPFKQILENAGVGNVESWKNAVIGMENVWESYIPDQGRVHMAEVGVVDPTKVIRLALKNAVSVAGTMITSEAVVVNISEPEDKSTVPGMY
;
A
#
# COMPACT_ATOMS: atom_id res chain seq x y z
N MET A 1 2.14 33.53 -16.11
CA MET A 1 2.14 32.12 -16.56
C MET A 1 1.22 32.00 -17.75
N LYS A 2 1.72 31.56 -18.89
CA LYS A 2 0.93 31.30 -20.09
C LYS A 2 0.35 29.88 -19.98
N GLN A 3 -0.91 29.71 -20.39
CA GLN A 3 -1.53 28.38 -20.42
C GLN A 3 -1.58 27.88 -21.86
N GLU A 4 -1.32 26.59 -22.03
CA GLU A 4 -1.56 25.88 -23.28
C GLU A 4 -2.75 24.94 -23.08
N ILE A 5 -3.64 24.93 -24.07
CA ILE A 5 -4.88 24.15 -24.03
C ILE A 5 -4.96 23.34 -25.32
N LEU A 6 -5.07 22.02 -25.18
CA LEU A 6 -5.37 21.13 -26.29
C LEU A 6 -6.74 20.50 -26.11
N TYR A 7 -7.42 20.23 -27.22
CA TYR A 7 -8.77 19.69 -27.24
C TYR A 7 -8.85 18.38 -28.02
N ARG A 8 -9.81 17.53 -27.66
CA ARG A 8 -10.22 16.33 -28.40
C ARG A 8 -9.06 15.39 -28.75
N GLU A 9 -8.88 15.08 -30.03
CA GLU A 9 -7.87 14.15 -30.52
C GLU A 9 -6.45 14.60 -30.17
N ALA A 10 -6.13 15.89 -30.37
CA ALA A 10 -4.81 16.41 -30.02
C ALA A 10 -4.48 16.26 -28.52
N ALA A 11 -5.47 16.46 -27.65
CA ALA A 11 -5.31 16.23 -26.23
C ALA A 11 -5.05 14.75 -25.92
N ARG A 12 -5.78 13.84 -26.55
CA ARG A 12 -5.62 12.38 -26.36
C ARG A 12 -4.29 11.87 -26.88
N GLU A 13 -3.83 12.33 -28.03
CA GLU A 13 -2.55 11.94 -28.62
C GLU A 13 -1.36 12.30 -27.71
N VAL A 14 -1.37 13.51 -27.16
CA VAL A 14 -0.30 13.96 -26.25
C VAL A 14 -0.34 13.22 -24.92
N LEU A 15 -1.53 12.99 -24.36
CA LEU A 15 -1.70 12.17 -23.16
C LEU A 15 -1.19 10.75 -23.42
N LEU A 16 -1.53 10.16 -24.59
CA LEU A 16 -1.10 8.81 -24.97
C LEU A 16 0.42 8.70 -25.10
N SER A 17 1.07 9.73 -25.68
CA SER A 17 2.53 9.78 -25.74
C SER A 17 3.15 9.71 -24.34
N GLY A 18 2.66 10.52 -23.39
CA GLY A 18 3.13 10.51 -22.01
C GLY A 18 2.86 9.19 -21.29
N VAL A 19 1.67 8.62 -21.49
CA VAL A 19 1.27 7.30 -20.96
C VAL A 19 2.23 6.22 -21.46
N ASN A 20 2.53 6.17 -22.76
CA ASN A 20 3.42 5.16 -23.33
C ASN A 20 4.85 5.29 -22.80
N LYS A 21 5.40 6.51 -22.74
CA LYS A 21 6.75 6.75 -22.20
C LYS A 21 6.93 6.24 -20.78
N LEU A 22 5.95 6.45 -19.90
CA LEU A 22 6.00 5.92 -18.55
C LEU A 22 5.78 4.41 -18.52
N ALA A 23 4.76 3.93 -19.25
CA ALA A 23 4.37 2.53 -19.22
C ALA A 23 5.45 1.60 -19.78
N ASP A 24 6.18 2.01 -20.84
CA ASP A 24 7.23 1.18 -21.43
C ASP A 24 8.36 0.89 -20.44
N VAL A 25 8.72 1.90 -19.62
CA VAL A 25 9.75 1.72 -18.59
C VAL A 25 9.22 0.82 -17.45
N VAL A 26 8.01 1.10 -16.95
CA VAL A 26 7.42 0.32 -15.85
C VAL A 26 7.14 -1.12 -16.27
N ALA A 27 6.58 -1.34 -17.47
CA ALA A 27 6.25 -2.67 -17.99
C ALA A 27 7.48 -3.59 -18.11
N SER A 28 8.67 -3.03 -18.36
CA SER A 28 9.90 -3.82 -18.43
C SER A 28 10.27 -4.54 -17.13
N THR A 29 9.72 -4.10 -15.98
CA THR A 29 9.98 -4.72 -14.67
C THR A 29 9.04 -5.90 -14.35
N LEU A 30 8.01 -6.16 -15.17
CA LEU A 30 6.96 -7.14 -14.89
C LEU A 30 7.45 -8.58 -15.01
N GLY A 31 7.16 -9.38 -13.99
CA GLY A 31 7.36 -10.83 -13.97
C GLY A 31 8.78 -11.27 -13.57
N PRO A 32 9.02 -12.59 -13.53
CA PRO A 32 10.30 -13.15 -13.03
C PRO A 32 11.50 -12.75 -13.89
N SER A 33 11.28 -12.56 -15.19
CA SER A 33 12.31 -12.08 -16.15
C SER A 33 12.29 -10.55 -16.30
N GLY A 34 11.60 -9.83 -15.42
CA GLY A 34 11.60 -8.37 -15.43
C GLY A 34 13.00 -7.78 -15.20
N HIS A 35 13.29 -6.68 -15.87
CA HIS A 35 14.59 -6.01 -15.84
C HIS A 35 14.65 -4.93 -14.76
N ASN A 36 15.85 -4.68 -14.23
CA ASN A 36 16.09 -3.53 -13.37
C ASN A 36 16.06 -2.23 -14.20
N VAL A 37 15.46 -1.20 -13.61
CA VAL A 37 15.53 0.17 -14.12
C VAL A 37 16.52 0.95 -13.26
N ILE A 38 17.44 1.65 -13.89
CA ILE A 38 18.41 2.52 -13.21
C ILE A 38 17.82 3.92 -13.14
N LEU A 39 17.63 4.42 -11.92
CA LEU A 39 17.11 5.75 -11.63
C LEU A 39 18.25 6.65 -11.19
N ASN A 40 18.44 7.78 -11.89
CA ASN A 40 19.33 8.84 -11.46
C ASN A 40 18.52 9.89 -10.68
N LEU A 41 18.50 9.78 -9.36
CA LEU A 41 17.78 10.67 -8.49
C LEU A 41 18.60 11.95 -8.20
N GLU A 42 17.93 13.00 -7.75
CA GLU A 42 18.57 14.27 -7.40
C GLU A 42 19.67 14.14 -6.32
N SER A 43 19.67 13.03 -5.56
CA SER A 43 20.74 12.67 -4.61
C SER A 43 22.09 12.36 -5.26
N GLY A 44 22.15 12.21 -6.59
CA GLY A 44 23.37 11.98 -7.36
C GLY A 44 23.89 10.54 -7.37
N ILE A 45 23.30 9.63 -6.58
CA ILE A 45 23.67 8.20 -6.59
C ILE A 45 22.60 7.43 -7.37
N PRO A 46 22.97 6.76 -8.49
CA PRO A 46 22.02 5.95 -9.24
C PRO A 46 21.50 4.77 -8.42
N VAL A 47 20.19 4.53 -8.48
CA VAL A 47 19.51 3.41 -7.83
C VAL A 47 18.98 2.46 -8.89
N ALA A 48 19.25 1.17 -8.75
CA ALA A 48 18.67 0.12 -9.59
C ALA A 48 17.48 -0.51 -8.82
N THR A 49 16.31 -0.55 -9.46
CA THR A 49 15.10 -1.13 -8.84
C THR A 49 14.26 -1.87 -9.86
N LYS A 50 13.48 -2.85 -9.40
CA LYS A 50 12.41 -3.53 -10.14
C LYS A 50 11.01 -3.11 -9.66
N ASP A 51 10.92 -2.34 -8.58
CA ASP A 51 9.63 -1.90 -8.06
C ASP A 51 8.97 -0.91 -9.02
N GLY A 52 7.79 -1.32 -9.52
CA GLY A 52 7.03 -0.54 -10.50
C GLY A 52 6.53 0.81 -9.98
N VAL A 53 6.20 0.93 -8.69
CA VAL A 53 5.74 2.20 -8.13
C VAL A 53 6.88 3.19 -7.95
N THR A 54 8.04 2.74 -7.51
CA THR A 54 9.26 3.58 -7.39
C THR A 54 9.69 4.09 -8.77
N VAL A 55 9.71 3.20 -9.78
CA VAL A 55 9.98 3.59 -11.16
C VAL A 55 8.96 4.61 -11.65
N ALA A 56 7.67 4.36 -11.46
CA ALA A 56 6.61 5.27 -11.88
C ALA A 56 6.74 6.65 -11.21
N LYS A 57 6.99 6.70 -9.90
CA LYS A 57 7.15 7.95 -9.15
C LYS A 57 8.32 8.80 -9.63
N SER A 58 9.42 8.17 -10.02
CA SER A 58 10.65 8.88 -10.44
C SER A 58 10.55 9.51 -11.82
N ILE A 59 9.67 9.01 -12.70
CA ILE A 59 9.55 9.52 -14.07
C ILE A 59 8.86 10.88 -14.08
N LYS A 60 9.55 11.88 -14.66
CA LYS A 60 9.05 13.21 -14.94
C LYS A 60 9.47 13.59 -16.35
N LEU A 61 8.51 13.94 -17.19
CA LEU A 61 8.76 14.30 -18.60
C LEU A 61 8.91 15.81 -18.73
N ASP A 62 9.80 16.24 -19.64
CA ASP A 62 10.08 17.66 -19.88
C ASP A 62 8.87 18.39 -20.50
N CYS A 63 8.15 17.73 -21.41
CA CYS A 63 6.94 18.28 -22.00
C CYS A 63 5.78 18.26 -20.99
N PRO A 64 5.25 19.42 -20.55
CA PRO A 64 4.18 19.49 -19.56
C PRO A 64 2.90 18.73 -19.95
N LEU A 65 2.56 18.74 -21.24
CA LEU A 65 1.39 18.07 -21.79
C LEU A 65 1.56 16.54 -21.71
N GLU A 66 2.69 15.99 -22.18
CA GLU A 66 2.99 14.57 -22.07
C GLU A 66 3.12 14.14 -20.59
N ASN A 67 3.76 14.99 -19.78
CA ASN A 67 3.90 14.73 -18.34
C ASN A 67 2.54 14.61 -17.66
N THR A 68 1.51 15.33 -18.11
CA THR A 68 0.15 15.16 -17.60
C THR A 68 -0.37 13.75 -17.84
N GLY A 69 -0.17 13.17 -19.02
CA GLY A 69 -0.52 11.78 -19.32
C GLY A 69 0.23 10.79 -18.43
N ALA A 70 1.54 10.98 -18.28
CA ALA A 70 2.37 10.17 -17.39
C ALA A 70 1.90 10.27 -15.93
N GLN A 71 1.60 11.48 -15.43
CA GLN A 71 1.10 11.69 -14.07
C GLN A 71 -0.27 11.05 -13.82
N MET A 72 -1.16 11.05 -14.82
CA MET A 72 -2.44 10.34 -14.73
C MET A 72 -2.23 8.84 -14.63
N LEU A 73 -1.38 8.24 -15.47
CA LEU A 73 -1.10 6.81 -15.42
C LEU A 73 -0.44 6.41 -14.09
N LYS A 74 0.47 7.23 -13.56
CA LYS A 74 1.12 7.05 -12.26
C LYS A 74 0.11 6.85 -11.13
N GLN A 75 -1.07 7.49 -11.19
CA GLN A 75 -2.10 7.32 -10.15
C GLN A 75 -2.61 5.88 -10.04
N ALA A 76 -2.65 5.12 -11.16
CA ALA A 76 -3.04 3.71 -11.12
C ALA A 76 -2.05 2.88 -10.29
N SER A 77 -0.74 3.11 -10.50
CA SER A 77 0.32 2.44 -9.75
C SER A 77 0.30 2.82 -8.26
N ILE A 78 0.27 4.12 -7.94
CA ILE A 78 0.28 4.63 -6.56
C ILE A 78 -0.92 4.11 -5.78
N LYS A 79 -2.13 4.22 -6.35
CA LYS A 79 -3.35 3.78 -5.68
C LYS A 79 -3.38 2.27 -5.44
N THR A 80 -2.81 1.49 -6.36
CA THR A 80 -2.70 0.04 -6.18
C THR A 80 -1.69 -0.31 -5.09
N ALA A 81 -0.56 0.40 -5.00
CA ALA A 81 0.38 0.26 -3.90
C ALA A 81 -0.28 0.58 -2.53
N GLU A 82 -1.03 1.67 -2.44
CA GLU A 82 -1.72 2.08 -1.20
C GLU A 82 -2.79 1.07 -0.73
N GLU A 83 -3.56 0.48 -1.68
CA GLU A 83 -4.70 -0.39 -1.35
C GLU A 83 -4.33 -1.88 -1.23
N ALA A 84 -3.34 -2.34 -1.98
CA ALA A 84 -2.94 -3.76 -2.06
C ALA A 84 -1.48 -4.02 -1.67
N GLY A 85 -0.63 -3.01 -1.73
CA GLY A 85 0.81 -3.11 -1.47
C GLY A 85 1.61 -3.79 -2.59
N ASP A 86 0.94 -4.38 -3.58
CA ASP A 86 1.55 -5.10 -4.71
C ASP A 86 0.69 -4.92 -5.98
N GLY A 87 1.14 -5.40 -7.14
CA GLY A 87 0.42 -5.34 -8.42
C GLY A 87 0.49 -3.99 -9.14
N THR A 88 1.40 -3.13 -8.76
CA THR A 88 1.59 -1.77 -9.30
C THR A 88 1.94 -1.76 -10.79
N THR A 89 2.83 -2.65 -11.21
CA THR A 89 3.22 -2.83 -12.62
C THR A 89 2.06 -3.40 -13.44
N THR A 90 1.32 -4.36 -12.91
CA THR A 90 0.13 -4.93 -13.56
C THR A 90 -0.95 -3.86 -13.78
N ALA A 91 -1.19 -2.99 -12.78
CA ALA A 91 -2.13 -1.87 -12.91
C ALA A 91 -1.71 -0.88 -14.00
N THR A 92 -0.43 -0.58 -14.08
CA THR A 92 0.13 0.31 -15.10
C THR A 92 -0.01 -0.27 -16.51
N VAL A 93 0.31 -1.55 -16.69
CA VAL A 93 0.19 -2.27 -17.97
C VAL A 93 -1.27 -2.31 -18.43
N LEU A 94 -2.19 -2.65 -17.53
CA LEU A 94 -3.63 -2.66 -17.81
C LEU A 94 -4.16 -1.27 -18.17
N ALA A 95 -3.82 -0.24 -17.40
CA ALA A 95 -4.30 1.13 -17.63
C ALA A 95 -3.81 1.67 -18.98
N ARG A 96 -2.55 1.41 -19.33
CA ARG A 96 -2.00 1.73 -20.66
C ARG A 96 -2.81 1.06 -21.77
N GLU A 97 -2.97 -0.26 -21.69
CA GLU A 97 -3.63 -1.04 -22.75
C GLU A 97 -5.08 -0.57 -22.94
N ILE A 98 -5.81 -0.37 -21.84
CA ILE A 98 -7.18 0.14 -21.86
C ILE A 98 -7.23 1.51 -22.53
N PHE A 99 -6.31 2.42 -22.19
CA PHE A 99 -6.29 3.76 -22.77
C PHE A 99 -5.89 3.75 -24.25
N VAL A 100 -4.93 2.90 -24.64
CA VAL A 100 -4.52 2.70 -26.05
C VAL A 100 -5.72 2.23 -26.89
N GLU A 101 -6.41 1.18 -26.44
CA GLU A 101 -7.57 0.64 -27.17
C GLU A 101 -8.74 1.62 -27.20
N ALA A 102 -9.00 2.31 -26.08
CA ALA A 102 -10.05 3.33 -26.03
C ALA A 102 -9.76 4.54 -26.93
N SER A 103 -8.51 4.92 -27.09
CA SER A 103 -8.10 6.03 -27.97
C SER A 103 -8.37 5.73 -29.45
N LYS A 104 -8.42 4.44 -29.85
CA LYS A 104 -8.74 4.02 -31.22
C LYS A 104 -10.22 4.17 -31.60
N LEU A 105 -11.12 4.32 -30.63
CA LEU A 105 -12.56 4.40 -30.87
C LEU A 105 -12.98 5.65 -31.66
N GLY A 106 -12.19 6.72 -31.61
CA GLY A 106 -12.49 8.00 -32.29
C GLY A 106 -13.75 8.71 -31.74
N SER A 107 -14.20 9.72 -32.45
CA SER A 107 -15.30 10.60 -32.02
C SER A 107 -16.71 10.03 -32.20
N LYS A 108 -16.85 8.82 -32.72
CA LYS A 108 -18.16 8.19 -33.00
C LYS A 108 -18.89 7.69 -31.76
N TYR A 109 -18.15 7.41 -30.68
CA TYR A 109 -18.68 6.78 -29.48
C TYR A 109 -18.90 7.79 -28.35
N ASN A 110 -19.97 7.59 -27.59
CA ASN A 110 -20.20 8.35 -26.37
C ASN A 110 -19.26 7.85 -25.27
N THR A 111 -18.23 8.62 -24.96
CA THR A 111 -17.18 8.25 -24.00
C THR A 111 -17.70 7.97 -22.59
N VAL A 112 -18.84 8.58 -22.19
CA VAL A 112 -19.49 8.32 -20.90
C VAL A 112 -20.11 6.93 -20.88
N GLU A 113 -20.78 6.50 -21.95
CA GLU A 113 -21.35 5.14 -22.05
C GLU A 113 -20.26 4.09 -22.24
N VAL A 114 -19.17 4.42 -22.97
CA VAL A 114 -17.97 3.57 -23.06
C VAL A 114 -17.39 3.34 -21.66
N ARG A 115 -17.23 4.39 -20.86
CA ARG A 115 -16.75 4.27 -19.47
C ARG A 115 -17.64 3.38 -18.61
N LYS A 116 -18.97 3.51 -18.71
CA LYS A 116 -19.89 2.62 -18.02
C LYS A 116 -19.72 1.15 -18.45
N GLY A 117 -19.47 0.92 -19.74
CA GLY A 117 -19.15 -0.39 -20.27
C GLY A 117 -17.87 -0.96 -19.68
N MET A 118 -16.83 -0.16 -19.54
CA MET A 118 -15.58 -0.53 -18.88
C MET A 118 -15.83 -0.92 -17.40
N GLU A 119 -16.57 -0.09 -16.64
CA GLU A 119 -16.89 -0.34 -15.23
C GLU A 119 -17.74 -1.62 -15.06
N GLY A 120 -18.66 -1.87 -15.98
CA GLY A 120 -19.45 -3.11 -16.02
C GLY A 120 -18.60 -4.35 -16.27
N ALA A 121 -17.64 -4.27 -17.19
CA ALA A 121 -16.70 -5.35 -17.47
C ALA A 121 -15.84 -5.68 -16.24
N VAL A 122 -15.29 -4.66 -15.55
CA VAL A 122 -14.55 -4.86 -14.29
C VAL A 122 -15.37 -5.59 -13.27
N SER A 123 -16.61 -5.16 -13.04
CA SER A 123 -17.51 -5.79 -12.06
C SER A 123 -17.73 -7.26 -12.36
N SER A 124 -17.91 -7.59 -13.64
CA SER A 124 -18.14 -8.97 -14.09
C SER A 124 -16.86 -9.82 -14.02
N ILE A 125 -15.70 -9.29 -14.43
CA ILE A 125 -14.41 -9.97 -14.33
C ILE A 125 -14.08 -10.27 -12.86
N VAL A 126 -14.22 -9.28 -11.99
CA VAL A 126 -13.97 -9.42 -10.55
C VAL A 126 -14.90 -10.47 -9.93
N SER A 127 -16.19 -10.41 -10.26
CA SER A 127 -17.17 -11.40 -9.80
C SER A 127 -16.82 -12.81 -10.28
N TYR A 128 -16.42 -12.96 -11.53
CA TYR A 128 -16.02 -14.25 -12.08
C TYR A 128 -14.77 -14.81 -11.37
N ILE A 129 -13.73 -13.98 -11.17
CA ILE A 129 -12.51 -14.39 -10.47
C ILE A 129 -12.84 -14.82 -9.04
N LYS A 130 -13.61 -14.03 -8.29
CA LYS A 130 -13.97 -14.34 -6.90
C LYS A 130 -14.79 -15.62 -6.75
N ASN A 131 -15.76 -15.84 -7.64
CA ASN A 131 -16.73 -16.91 -7.47
C ASN A 131 -16.30 -18.23 -8.13
N ASN A 132 -15.45 -18.18 -9.17
CA ASN A 132 -15.14 -19.37 -9.99
C ASN A 132 -13.65 -19.74 -9.99
N ILE A 133 -12.76 -18.82 -9.64
CA ILE A 133 -11.31 -19.05 -9.74
C ILE A 133 -10.63 -19.00 -8.37
N SER A 134 -11.00 -18.02 -7.53
CA SER A 134 -10.33 -17.79 -6.25
C SER A 134 -10.56 -18.95 -5.27
N ILE A 135 -9.48 -19.36 -4.60
CA ILE A 135 -9.53 -20.33 -3.51
C ILE A 135 -9.01 -19.66 -2.21
N PRO A 136 -9.67 -19.92 -1.07
CA PRO A 136 -9.23 -19.37 0.20
C PRO A 136 -7.91 -20.03 0.65
N VAL A 137 -7.03 -19.23 1.22
CA VAL A 137 -5.78 -19.69 1.85
C VAL A 137 -6.12 -20.30 3.21
N LYS A 138 -5.69 -21.54 3.46
CA LYS A 138 -6.03 -22.28 4.68
C LYS A 138 -4.82 -22.76 5.47
N VAL A 139 -3.66 -22.83 4.84
CA VAL A 139 -2.48 -23.49 5.43
C VAL A 139 -1.26 -22.56 5.39
N LEU A 140 -0.42 -22.63 6.43
CA LEU A 140 0.83 -21.86 6.54
C LEU A 140 1.76 -22.07 5.33
N GLU A 141 1.72 -23.26 4.72
CA GLU A 141 2.53 -23.61 3.56
C GLU A 141 2.11 -22.83 2.29
N ASP A 142 0.83 -22.49 2.17
CA ASP A 142 0.35 -21.62 1.09
C ASP A 142 0.88 -20.19 1.27
N LEU A 143 0.93 -19.68 2.51
CA LEU A 143 1.51 -18.36 2.82
C LEU A 143 2.99 -18.29 2.44
N LYS A 144 3.74 -19.36 2.72
CA LYS A 144 5.15 -19.45 2.32
C LYS A 144 5.32 -19.38 0.81
N LYS A 145 4.48 -20.09 0.03
CA LYS A 145 4.51 -20.06 -1.44
C LYS A 145 4.20 -18.66 -1.97
N ILE A 146 3.17 -18.02 -1.45
CA ILE A 146 2.76 -16.67 -1.84
C ILE A 146 3.89 -15.67 -1.56
N ALA A 147 4.43 -15.68 -0.33
CA ALA A 147 5.51 -14.80 0.06
C ALA A 147 6.78 -15.02 -0.78
N THR A 148 7.10 -16.27 -1.12
CA THR A 148 8.24 -16.61 -1.98
C THR A 148 8.07 -16.02 -3.37
N ILE A 149 6.87 -16.10 -3.96
CA ILE A 149 6.60 -15.58 -5.30
C ILE A 149 6.65 -14.06 -5.32
N SER A 150 5.97 -13.41 -4.40
CA SER A 150 6.01 -11.94 -4.31
C SER A 150 7.41 -11.41 -3.98
N ALA A 151 8.26 -12.23 -3.35
CA ALA A 151 9.68 -11.95 -3.18
C ALA A 151 10.56 -12.31 -4.40
N ASN A 152 9.99 -12.41 -5.61
CA ASN A 152 10.72 -12.80 -6.84
C ASN A 152 11.43 -14.17 -6.76
N GLY A 153 10.84 -15.13 -6.04
CA GLY A 153 11.36 -16.49 -5.89
C GLY A 153 12.32 -16.66 -4.71
N ASP A 154 12.51 -15.65 -3.86
CA ASP A 154 13.36 -15.75 -2.67
C ASP A 154 12.67 -16.57 -1.58
N SER A 155 13.10 -17.84 -1.43
CA SER A 155 12.52 -18.76 -0.45
C SER A 155 12.88 -18.42 0.99
N GLU A 156 13.98 -17.70 1.25
CA GLU A 156 14.36 -17.26 2.60
C GLU A 156 13.37 -16.21 3.10
N ILE A 157 13.03 -15.22 2.24
CA ILE A 157 12.01 -14.23 2.53
C ILE A 157 10.66 -14.91 2.76
N GLY A 158 10.29 -15.87 1.90
CA GLY A 158 9.05 -16.64 2.05
C GLY A 158 8.91 -17.35 3.40
N VAL A 159 9.99 -17.97 3.87
CA VAL A 159 10.03 -18.62 5.19
C VAL A 159 9.94 -17.61 6.33
N LEU A 160 10.63 -16.47 6.22
CA LEU A 160 10.61 -15.45 7.27
C LEU A 160 9.24 -14.78 7.40
N VAL A 161 8.61 -14.41 6.29
CA VAL A 161 7.26 -13.81 6.29
C VAL A 161 6.22 -14.78 6.86
N SER A 162 6.24 -16.04 6.42
CA SER A 162 5.32 -17.05 6.95
C SER A 162 5.51 -17.28 8.45
N LYS A 163 6.75 -17.36 8.95
CA LYS A 163 7.05 -17.46 10.38
C LYS A 163 6.64 -16.23 11.18
N ALA A 164 6.79 -15.03 10.59
CA ALA A 164 6.35 -13.79 11.24
C ALA A 164 4.84 -13.83 11.49
N LEU A 165 4.05 -14.14 10.45
CA LEU A 165 2.59 -14.22 10.54
C LEU A 165 2.11 -15.36 11.45
N ASP A 166 2.83 -16.49 11.49
CA ASP A 166 2.54 -17.59 12.41
C ASP A 166 2.68 -17.18 13.88
N LYS A 167 3.73 -16.39 14.19
CA LYS A 167 4.01 -15.95 15.56
C LYS A 167 3.09 -14.87 16.08
N VAL A 168 2.77 -13.88 15.25
CA VAL A 168 1.94 -12.73 15.67
C VAL A 168 0.47 -12.86 15.30
N GLY A 169 0.11 -13.92 14.57
CA GLY A 169 -1.22 -14.10 14.00
C GLY A 169 -1.42 -13.35 12.69
N LEU A 170 -2.53 -13.64 12.01
CA LEU A 170 -2.81 -13.12 10.65
C LEU A 170 -3.00 -11.60 10.65
N ASP A 171 -3.58 -11.06 11.70
CA ASP A 171 -3.82 -9.63 11.91
C ASP A 171 -2.68 -8.97 12.72
N GLY A 172 -1.64 -9.73 13.05
CA GLY A 172 -0.53 -9.27 13.87
C GLY A 172 0.33 -8.22 13.17
N ALA A 173 0.97 -7.38 13.96
CA ALA A 173 1.86 -6.35 13.46
C ALA A 173 3.18 -6.95 12.99
N VAL A 174 3.56 -6.69 11.74
CA VAL A 174 4.89 -6.99 11.22
C VAL A 174 5.52 -5.70 10.73
N THR A 175 6.72 -5.40 11.17
CA THR A 175 7.50 -4.20 10.77
C THR A 175 8.85 -4.60 10.20
N LEU A 176 9.39 -3.76 9.32
CA LEU A 176 10.66 -3.97 8.66
C LEU A 176 11.68 -2.97 9.19
N GLU A 177 12.81 -3.48 9.67
CA GLU A 177 13.93 -2.69 10.16
C GLU A 177 15.22 -3.06 9.43
N GLU A 178 16.15 -2.15 9.40
CA GLU A 178 17.48 -2.41 8.85
C GLU A 178 18.34 -3.19 9.84
N SER A 179 18.94 -4.27 9.37
CA SER A 179 19.85 -5.07 10.18
C SER A 179 21.22 -4.42 10.30
N LYS A 180 21.70 -4.26 11.51
CA LYS A 180 23.07 -3.77 11.78
C LYS A 180 24.15 -4.84 11.58
N THR A 181 23.75 -6.11 11.48
CA THR A 181 24.67 -7.26 11.36
C THR A 181 24.89 -7.71 9.93
N GLY A 182 24.11 -7.16 8.97
CA GLY A 182 24.10 -7.61 7.57
C GLY A 182 23.30 -8.89 7.32
N GLU A 183 22.85 -9.59 8.37
CA GLU A 183 22.01 -10.78 8.27
C GLU A 183 20.52 -10.43 8.33
N THR A 184 19.69 -11.18 7.64
CA THR A 184 18.24 -11.05 7.71
C THR A 184 17.68 -12.03 8.74
N TYR A 185 16.94 -11.54 9.74
CA TYR A 185 16.36 -12.35 10.80
C TYR A 185 15.05 -11.77 11.33
N LEU A 186 14.29 -12.62 12.03
CA LEU A 186 13.01 -12.28 12.66
C LEU A 186 13.15 -12.23 14.17
N ASP A 187 12.69 -11.17 14.78
CA ASP A 187 12.50 -11.05 16.23
C ASP A 187 11.04 -10.71 16.54
N VAL A 188 10.56 -11.14 17.70
CA VAL A 188 9.21 -10.80 18.18
C VAL A 188 9.35 -10.08 19.49
N VAL A 189 8.88 -8.86 19.51
CA VAL A 189 9.01 -7.94 20.63
C VAL A 189 7.65 -7.53 21.17
N GLU A 190 7.60 -7.15 22.42
CA GLU A 190 6.41 -6.55 23.01
C GLU A 190 6.05 -5.28 22.29
N GLY A 191 4.80 -5.14 21.94
CA GLY A 191 4.32 -4.00 21.20
C GLY A 191 2.88 -4.14 20.75
N ILE A 192 2.35 -3.08 20.17
CA ILE A 192 0.97 -3.04 19.65
C ILE A 192 0.89 -2.19 18.40
N GLN A 193 0.02 -2.57 17.48
CA GLN A 193 -0.37 -1.77 16.34
C GLN A 193 -1.87 -1.44 16.39
N PHE A 194 -2.23 -0.22 16.02
CA PHE A 194 -3.61 0.20 15.89
C PHE A 194 -3.84 1.11 14.68
N ASP A 195 -5.06 1.09 14.15
CA ASP A 195 -5.43 1.75 12.90
C ASP A 195 -5.77 3.23 13.13
N ARG A 196 -4.77 4.01 13.48
CA ARG A 196 -4.80 5.48 13.53
C ARG A 196 -3.44 6.01 13.16
N GLY A 197 -3.38 6.90 12.18
CA GLY A 197 -2.16 7.57 11.77
C GLY A 197 -1.99 8.96 12.39
N TYR A 198 -0.99 9.69 11.91
CA TYR A 198 -0.68 11.03 12.41
C TYR A 198 -1.77 12.05 12.07
N LYS A 199 -2.00 12.99 12.99
CA LYS A 199 -2.97 14.09 12.83
C LYS A 199 -2.55 15.13 11.79
N SER A 200 -1.28 15.19 11.45
CA SER A 200 -0.74 16.15 10.47
C SER A 200 0.45 15.56 9.73
N PRO A 201 0.53 15.71 8.40
CA PRO A 201 1.69 15.29 7.61
C PRO A 201 3.00 15.97 8.05
N TYR A 202 2.92 17.11 8.70
CA TYR A 202 4.10 17.80 9.24
C TYR A 202 4.81 17.03 10.38
N PHE A 203 4.20 15.96 10.90
CA PHE A 203 4.86 15.04 11.85
C PHE A 203 5.77 14.01 11.16
N VAL A 204 5.71 13.87 9.85
CA VAL A 204 6.58 12.98 9.07
C VAL A 204 8.06 13.31 9.30
N THR A 205 8.87 12.29 9.51
CA THR A 205 10.33 12.38 9.65
C THR A 205 11.04 11.75 8.46
N ASP A 206 10.42 10.76 7.83
CA ASP A 206 10.88 10.09 6.62
C ASP A 206 9.91 10.40 5.49
N ASN A 207 10.32 11.24 4.57
CA ASN A 207 9.50 11.67 3.44
C ASN A 207 9.36 10.60 2.35
N ASP A 208 10.28 9.65 2.26
CA ASP A 208 10.23 8.58 1.26
C ASP A 208 9.10 7.61 1.56
N THR A 209 8.99 7.23 2.82
CA THR A 209 7.93 6.34 3.32
C THR A 209 6.71 7.08 3.88
N MET A 210 6.74 8.41 3.95
CA MET A 210 5.71 9.24 4.57
C MET A 210 5.38 8.80 6.01
N THR A 211 6.40 8.44 6.78
CA THR A 211 6.26 7.97 8.16
C THR A 211 6.90 8.92 9.18
N ALA A 212 6.33 8.98 10.38
CA ALA A 212 6.95 9.60 11.54
C ALA A 212 7.58 8.49 12.39
N VAL A 213 8.91 8.47 12.44
CA VAL A 213 9.69 7.54 13.25
C VAL A 213 10.20 8.27 14.50
N LEU A 214 9.87 7.74 15.66
CA LEU A 214 10.28 8.25 16.97
C LEU A 214 11.06 7.15 17.69
N GLU A 215 12.19 7.52 18.27
CA GLU A 215 13.04 6.64 19.09
C GLU A 215 13.07 7.13 20.54
N ASP A 216 13.23 6.20 21.48
CA ASP A 216 13.19 6.45 22.93
C ASP A 216 11.98 7.30 23.34
N VAL A 217 10.79 6.70 23.20
CA VAL A 217 9.53 7.43 23.15
C VAL A 217 8.84 7.44 24.51
N LEU A 218 8.47 8.63 24.97
CA LEU A 218 7.49 8.84 26.02
C LEU A 218 6.09 8.88 25.39
N ILE A 219 5.13 8.22 26.00
CA ILE A 219 3.78 8.10 25.45
C ILE A 219 2.78 8.72 26.41
N LEU A 220 2.14 9.79 25.99
CA LEU A 220 1.03 10.41 26.70
C LEU A 220 -0.29 9.82 26.20
N ILE A 221 -1.08 9.25 27.10
CA ILE A 221 -2.35 8.59 26.78
C ILE A 221 -3.50 9.34 27.44
N CYS A 222 -4.41 9.89 26.66
CA CYS A 222 -5.48 10.76 27.12
C CYS A 222 -6.83 10.32 26.56
N ASN A 223 -7.83 10.11 27.43
CA ASN A 223 -9.20 9.79 26.99
C ASN A 223 -10.02 11.05 26.64
N ASN A 224 -9.44 12.23 26.73
CA ASN A 224 -10.09 13.52 26.47
C ASN A 224 -9.55 14.14 25.18
N ARG A 225 -10.33 15.07 24.62
CA ARG A 225 -9.90 15.94 23.53
C ARG A 225 -8.92 17.00 24.07
N LEU A 226 -7.82 17.21 23.35
CA LEU A 226 -6.78 18.18 23.69
C LEU A 226 -6.79 19.33 22.68
N THR A 227 -7.08 20.55 23.16
CA THR A 227 -7.18 21.74 22.29
C THR A 227 -6.31 22.89 22.75
N THR A 228 -6.00 22.97 24.04
CA THR A 228 -5.37 24.11 24.70
C THR A 228 -3.89 23.83 24.95
N VAL A 229 -3.03 24.77 24.52
CA VAL A 229 -1.58 24.68 24.75
C VAL A 229 -1.23 24.75 26.22
N LYS A 230 -1.97 25.59 26.97
CA LYS A 230 -1.71 25.83 28.39
C LYS A 230 -1.75 24.52 29.21
N ASP A 231 -2.70 23.64 28.92
CA ASP A 231 -2.89 22.37 29.63
C ASP A 231 -1.72 21.40 29.37
N MET A 232 -1.10 21.51 28.18
CA MET A 232 0.00 20.66 27.75
C MET A 232 1.39 21.16 28.14
N LEU A 233 1.52 22.41 28.62
CA LEU A 233 2.82 22.99 29.00
C LEU A 233 3.61 22.15 30.00
N PRO A 234 3.01 21.57 31.07
CA PRO A 234 3.75 20.73 32.01
C PRO A 234 4.36 19.50 31.33
N VAL A 235 3.62 18.85 30.43
CA VAL A 235 4.09 17.69 29.66
C VAL A 235 5.21 18.08 28.71
N LEU A 236 5.02 19.15 27.93
CA LEU A 236 6.01 19.61 26.94
C LEU A 236 7.32 20.03 27.61
N ASN A 237 7.26 20.68 28.79
CA ASN A 237 8.44 21.04 29.56
C ASN A 237 9.19 19.82 30.10
N ALA A 238 8.48 18.81 30.61
CA ALA A 238 9.07 17.55 31.06
C ALA A 238 9.78 16.80 29.92
N VAL A 239 9.13 16.73 28.75
CA VAL A 239 9.69 16.11 27.56
C VAL A 239 10.91 16.86 27.03
N ALA A 240 10.86 18.20 26.97
CA ALA A 240 11.98 19.02 26.54
C ALA A 240 13.23 18.85 27.42
N GLN A 241 13.05 18.58 28.72
CA GLN A 241 14.15 18.29 29.65
C GLN A 241 14.70 16.87 29.49
N SER A 242 13.88 15.91 29.03
CA SER A 242 14.26 14.49 28.95
C SER A 242 15.04 14.12 27.69
N THR A 243 15.10 14.98 26.66
CA THR A 243 15.66 14.70 25.31
C THR A 243 14.99 13.53 24.55
N LYS A 244 13.96 12.89 25.13
CA LYS A 244 13.22 11.80 24.53
C LYS A 244 12.17 12.32 23.53
N SER A 245 11.71 11.45 22.65
CA SER A 245 10.60 11.74 21.74
C SER A 245 9.25 11.63 22.47
N LEU A 246 8.21 12.30 21.97
CA LEU A 246 6.87 12.26 22.54
C LEU A 246 5.83 11.76 21.52
N LEU A 247 5.13 10.70 21.86
CA LEU A 247 3.87 10.32 21.20
C LEU A 247 2.69 10.78 22.06
N ILE A 248 1.73 11.48 21.45
CA ILE A 248 0.48 11.86 22.11
C ILE A 248 -0.66 11.05 21.50
N VAL A 249 -1.32 10.22 22.30
CA VAL A 249 -2.52 9.46 21.93
C VAL A 249 -3.70 10.06 22.70
N ALA A 250 -4.62 10.72 22.01
CA ALA A 250 -5.76 11.37 22.63
C ALA A 250 -7.05 11.13 21.84
N GLU A 251 -8.22 11.36 22.48
CA GLU A 251 -9.51 11.26 21.78
C GLU A 251 -9.51 12.07 20.48
N ASP A 252 -9.05 13.30 20.57
CA ASP A 252 -8.74 14.15 19.42
C ASP A 252 -7.74 15.25 19.83
N ILE A 253 -7.00 15.78 18.83
CA ILE A 253 -6.02 16.85 19.03
C ILE A 253 -6.24 17.86 17.93
N ASP A 254 -6.65 19.07 18.31
CA ASP A 254 -7.07 20.10 17.36
C ASP A 254 -6.59 21.50 17.75
N GLY A 255 -6.96 22.47 16.89
CA GLY A 255 -6.89 23.89 17.15
C GLY A 255 -5.48 24.39 17.42
N GLU A 256 -5.37 25.22 18.46
CA GLU A 256 -4.12 25.89 18.85
C GLU A 256 -3.02 24.88 19.23
N LEU A 257 -3.39 23.81 19.93
CA LEU A 257 -2.42 22.79 20.36
C LEU A 257 -1.76 22.10 19.17
N LEU A 258 -2.53 21.61 18.21
CA LEU A 258 -1.98 20.93 17.03
C LEU A 258 -1.04 21.85 16.26
N SER A 259 -1.45 23.10 16.04
CA SER A 259 -0.63 24.11 15.35
C SER A 259 0.68 24.39 16.10
N THR A 260 0.61 24.47 17.41
CA THR A 260 1.78 24.70 18.26
C THR A 260 2.74 23.51 18.27
N LEU A 261 2.23 22.28 18.32
CA LEU A 261 3.06 21.06 18.22
C LEU A 261 3.81 21.00 16.88
N VAL A 262 3.10 21.25 15.77
CA VAL A 262 3.69 21.32 14.43
C VAL A 262 4.77 22.41 14.36
N LEU A 263 4.47 23.61 14.88
CA LEU A 263 5.41 24.73 14.87
C LEU A 263 6.69 24.42 15.66
N ASN A 264 6.55 23.83 16.85
CA ASN A 264 7.68 23.45 17.69
C ASN A 264 8.49 22.31 17.07
N LYS A 265 7.87 21.35 16.38
CA LYS A 265 8.60 20.34 15.62
C LYS A 265 9.44 20.99 14.52
N VAL A 266 8.83 21.86 13.70
CA VAL A 266 9.49 22.43 12.52
C VAL A 266 10.57 23.46 12.91
N ARG A 267 10.31 24.32 13.94
CA ARG A 267 11.21 25.40 14.33
C ARG A 267 12.15 25.06 15.45
N ALA A 268 11.70 24.32 16.45
CA ALA A 268 12.47 24.00 17.66
C ALA A 268 13.05 22.58 17.66
N GLY A 269 12.78 21.77 16.63
CA GLY A 269 13.29 20.40 16.55
C GLY A 269 12.67 19.44 17.57
N LEU A 270 11.50 19.78 18.15
CA LEU A 270 10.81 18.91 19.11
C LEU A 270 10.41 17.59 18.41
N LYS A 271 10.88 16.48 18.94
CA LYS A 271 10.55 15.15 18.42
C LYS A 271 9.18 14.72 18.95
N VAL A 272 8.13 15.08 18.24
CA VAL A 272 6.73 14.82 18.63
C VAL A 272 5.89 14.32 17.48
N CYS A 273 4.98 13.40 17.79
CA CYS A 273 3.88 13.00 16.91
C CYS A 273 2.57 12.93 17.71
N ALA A 274 1.50 13.35 17.07
CA ALA A 274 0.15 13.32 17.66
C ALA A 274 -0.75 12.43 16.82
N VAL A 275 -1.42 11.48 17.49
CA VAL A 275 -2.33 10.52 16.87
C VAL A 275 -3.66 10.51 17.59
N LYS A 276 -4.73 10.18 16.86
CA LYS A 276 -6.05 10.00 17.43
C LYS A 276 -6.14 8.63 18.09
N ALA A 277 -6.83 8.54 19.24
CA ALA A 277 -7.10 7.28 19.89
C ALA A 277 -7.89 6.32 18.97
N PRO A 278 -7.57 5.02 18.98
CA PRO A 278 -8.32 4.04 18.22
C PRO A 278 -9.71 3.83 18.81
N GLU A 279 -10.63 3.41 17.97
CA GLU A 279 -12.01 3.07 18.33
C GLU A 279 -12.84 4.25 18.89
N PHE A 280 -14.04 3.98 19.45
CA PHE A 280 -14.98 4.99 19.96
C PHE A 280 -15.66 4.50 21.23
N GLY A 281 -16.14 5.45 22.05
CA GLY A 281 -16.91 5.16 23.25
C GLY A 281 -16.14 4.32 24.28
N ASP A 282 -16.79 3.31 24.85
CA ASP A 282 -16.18 2.47 25.88
C ASP A 282 -15.06 1.58 25.35
N ARG A 283 -15.12 1.17 24.07
CA ARG A 283 -14.04 0.42 23.43
C ARG A 283 -12.76 1.24 23.35
N ARG A 284 -12.86 2.53 23.06
CA ARG A 284 -11.70 3.44 23.08
C ARG A 284 -11.04 3.45 24.46
N LYS A 285 -11.84 3.54 25.53
CA LYS A 285 -11.32 3.52 26.91
C LYS A 285 -10.55 2.23 27.19
N GLU A 286 -11.10 1.10 26.78
CA GLU A 286 -10.47 -0.20 26.97
C GLU A 286 -9.19 -0.37 26.17
N THR A 287 -9.16 0.10 24.92
CA THR A 287 -7.95 0.05 24.09
C THR A 287 -6.86 1.00 24.60
N LEU A 288 -7.24 2.19 25.09
CA LEU A 288 -6.30 3.10 25.75
C LEU A 288 -5.69 2.49 27.02
N GLU A 289 -6.49 1.76 27.82
CA GLU A 289 -5.97 1.00 28.98
C GLU A 289 -4.99 -0.11 28.56
N ASP A 290 -5.26 -0.81 27.45
CA ASP A 290 -4.35 -1.84 26.94
C ASP A 290 -3.01 -1.22 26.52
N ILE A 291 -3.04 -0.07 25.83
CA ILE A 291 -1.82 0.68 25.45
C ILE A 291 -1.09 1.15 26.73
N ALA A 292 -1.80 1.63 27.73
CA ALA A 292 -1.21 2.11 28.97
C ALA A 292 -0.52 0.97 29.75
N ILE A 293 -1.18 -0.16 29.90
CA ILE A 293 -0.63 -1.34 30.56
C ILE A 293 0.63 -1.85 29.82
N LEU A 294 0.55 -1.92 28.49
CA LEU A 294 1.66 -2.39 27.67
C LEU A 294 2.87 -1.45 27.75
N THR A 295 2.66 -0.16 27.83
CA THR A 295 3.74 0.86 27.85
C THR A 295 4.18 1.27 29.27
N GLY A 296 3.50 0.77 30.30
CA GLY A 296 3.75 1.14 31.70
C GLY A 296 3.25 2.54 32.07
N GLY A 297 2.36 3.13 31.25
CA GLY A 297 1.78 4.44 31.49
C GLY A 297 0.41 4.39 32.18
N THR A 298 -0.23 5.56 32.23
CA THR A 298 -1.58 5.70 32.81
C THR A 298 -2.48 6.49 31.87
N VAL A 299 -3.72 6.03 31.69
CA VAL A 299 -4.74 6.77 30.92
C VAL A 299 -5.23 7.97 31.71
N ILE A 300 -4.92 9.17 31.23
CA ILE A 300 -5.42 10.42 31.81
C ILE A 300 -6.87 10.59 31.39
N SER A 301 -7.77 10.63 32.37
CA SER A 301 -9.20 10.79 32.15
C SER A 301 -9.82 11.69 33.23
N THR A 302 -10.63 12.65 32.81
CA THR A 302 -11.41 13.49 33.74
C THR A 302 -12.43 12.65 34.54
N GLU A 303 -12.91 11.54 33.98
CA GLU A 303 -13.80 10.60 34.69
C GLU A 303 -13.09 9.94 35.89
N LYS A 304 -11.77 9.78 35.84
CA LYS A 304 -10.92 9.28 36.93
C LYS A 304 -10.45 10.41 37.87
N GLY A 305 -10.95 11.64 37.68
CA GLY A 305 -10.53 12.80 38.45
C GLY A 305 -9.12 13.32 38.13
N MET A 306 -8.53 12.87 37.03
CA MET A 306 -7.20 13.29 36.60
C MET A 306 -7.31 14.52 35.71
N ASN A 307 -6.41 15.50 35.93
CA ASN A 307 -6.29 16.69 35.11
C ASN A 307 -4.85 16.82 34.59
N ILE A 308 -4.69 17.01 33.28
CA ILE A 308 -3.39 17.14 32.62
C ILE A 308 -2.59 18.34 33.12
N GLU A 309 -3.27 19.40 33.63
CA GLU A 309 -2.59 20.54 34.26
C GLU A 309 -1.78 20.15 35.51
N LYS A 310 -2.20 19.05 36.19
CA LYS A 310 -1.53 18.46 37.36
C LYS A 310 -0.68 17.25 36.95
N PHE A 311 -0.09 17.33 35.77
CA PHE A 311 0.68 16.25 35.17
C PHE A 311 1.76 15.70 36.13
N ASN A 312 1.88 14.37 36.20
CA ASN A 312 2.96 13.63 36.82
C ASN A 312 3.70 12.83 35.75
N SER A 313 5.03 12.88 35.75
CA SER A 313 5.88 12.14 34.80
C SER A 313 5.67 10.62 34.82
N GLU A 314 5.24 10.06 35.96
CA GLU A 314 4.90 8.64 36.12
C GLU A 314 3.68 8.21 35.27
N TRP A 315 2.89 9.15 34.75
CA TRP A 315 1.76 8.83 33.88
C TRP A 315 2.18 8.54 32.46
N LEU A 316 3.40 8.88 32.08
CA LEU A 316 3.92 8.61 30.75
C LEU A 316 4.29 7.13 30.62
N GLY A 317 3.81 6.51 29.55
CA GLY A 317 4.32 5.21 29.11
C GLY A 317 5.64 5.38 28.38
N GLU A 318 6.38 4.28 28.23
CA GLU A 318 7.64 4.26 27.49
C GLU A 318 7.67 3.14 26.45
N ALA A 319 8.33 3.43 25.31
CA ALA A 319 8.63 2.46 24.29
C ALA A 319 9.99 2.74 23.64
N LYS A 320 10.60 1.72 23.08
CA LYS A 320 11.89 1.84 22.37
C LYS A 320 11.73 2.62 21.06
N LYS A 321 10.67 2.32 20.30
CA LYS A 321 10.40 2.93 18.99
C LYS A 321 8.91 3.03 18.71
N VAL A 322 8.50 4.08 18.04
CA VAL A 322 7.15 4.24 17.51
C VAL A 322 7.23 4.67 16.05
N THR A 323 6.51 3.97 15.20
CA THR A 323 6.37 4.30 13.78
C THR A 323 4.91 4.64 13.49
N VAL A 324 4.68 5.83 12.93
CA VAL A 324 3.33 6.32 12.60
C VAL A 324 3.29 6.65 11.12
N ASN A 325 2.42 5.99 10.38
CA ASN A 325 2.11 6.35 9.01
C ASN A 325 0.75 7.08 8.93
N ARG A 326 0.20 7.24 7.73
CA ARG A 326 -1.07 7.92 7.51
C ARG A 326 -2.25 7.24 8.21
N ASP A 327 -2.22 5.92 8.34
CA ASP A 327 -3.36 5.10 8.74
C ASP A 327 -3.14 4.31 10.02
N LYS A 328 -1.87 4.04 10.38
CA LYS A 328 -1.50 3.13 11.47
C LYS A 328 -0.43 3.71 12.37
N THR A 329 -0.47 3.29 13.63
CA THR A 329 0.57 3.55 14.65
C THR A 329 1.05 2.22 15.19
N THR A 330 2.36 1.98 15.15
CA THR A 330 3.02 0.79 15.68
C THR A 330 3.97 1.18 16.81
N ILE A 331 3.76 0.62 17.99
CA ILE A 331 4.58 0.78 19.19
C ILE A 331 5.43 -0.47 19.35
N ILE A 332 6.74 -0.34 19.43
CA ILE A 332 7.71 -1.43 19.45
C ILE A 332 8.58 -1.33 20.71
N GLY A 333 8.78 -2.46 21.40
CA GLY A 333 9.60 -2.50 22.61
C GLY A 333 8.98 -1.67 23.73
N ALA A 334 7.70 -1.87 23.97
CA ALA A 334 6.98 -1.26 25.09
C ALA A 334 7.56 -1.71 26.43
N LYS A 335 7.58 -0.83 27.45
CA LYS A 335 8.27 -1.08 28.72
C LYS A 335 7.30 -1.33 29.88
N GLY A 336 6.11 -1.83 29.62
CA GLY A 336 5.16 -2.25 30.67
C GLY A 336 5.63 -3.49 31.41
N SER A 337 5.00 -3.76 32.56
CA SER A 337 5.26 -5.00 33.31
C SER A 337 4.57 -6.17 32.63
N GLN A 338 5.32 -7.24 32.35
CA GLN A 338 4.77 -8.48 31.78
C GLN A 338 3.65 -9.07 32.65
N GLU A 339 3.79 -8.98 33.96
CA GLU A 339 2.77 -9.44 34.88
C GLU A 339 1.44 -8.69 34.71
N ALA A 340 1.49 -7.36 34.46
CA ALA A 340 0.31 -6.56 34.22
C ALA A 340 -0.32 -6.89 32.85
N VAL A 341 0.49 -7.14 31.82
CA VAL A 341 0.03 -7.57 30.50
C VAL A 341 -0.64 -8.95 30.59
N ASP A 342 -0.05 -9.93 31.26
CA ASP A 342 -0.60 -11.28 31.43
C ASP A 342 -1.91 -11.26 32.24
N ALA A 343 -1.99 -10.43 33.27
CA ALA A 343 -3.23 -10.21 34.02
C ALA A 343 -4.33 -9.60 33.13
N ARG A 344 -3.97 -8.66 32.25
CA ARG A 344 -4.91 -8.05 31.30
C ARG A 344 -5.41 -9.06 30.28
N ILE A 345 -4.51 -9.88 29.69
CA ILE A 345 -4.84 -10.97 28.77
C ILE A 345 -5.83 -11.93 29.44
N THR A 346 -5.56 -12.35 30.67
CA THR A 346 -6.46 -13.24 31.44
C THR A 346 -7.84 -12.61 31.63
N ASN A 347 -7.91 -11.30 31.91
CA ASN A 347 -9.18 -10.59 32.03
C ASN A 347 -9.97 -10.59 30.71
N ILE A 348 -9.31 -10.37 29.57
CA ILE A 348 -9.96 -10.38 28.26
C ILE A 348 -10.48 -11.78 27.93
N VAL A 349 -9.70 -12.83 28.18
CA VAL A 349 -10.13 -14.23 28.00
C VAL A 349 -11.38 -14.52 28.84
N ASN A 350 -11.40 -14.12 30.10
CA ASN A 350 -12.58 -14.28 30.97
C ASN A 350 -13.82 -13.49 30.45
N GLN A 351 -13.62 -12.37 29.77
CA GLN A 351 -14.71 -11.61 29.14
C GLN A 351 -15.25 -12.35 27.91
N ILE A 352 -14.37 -12.92 27.07
CA ILE A 352 -14.73 -13.72 25.90
C ILE A 352 -15.62 -14.90 26.30
N ASP A 353 -15.27 -15.61 27.40
CA ASP A 353 -16.01 -16.77 27.89
C ASP A 353 -17.40 -16.41 28.43
N LYS A 354 -17.55 -15.19 28.97
CA LYS A 354 -18.80 -14.71 29.53
C LYS A 354 -19.73 -14.03 28.53
N THR A 355 -19.18 -13.60 27.39
CA THR A 355 -19.92 -12.84 26.40
C THR A 355 -20.75 -13.75 25.50
N GLN A 356 -22.07 -13.47 25.42
CA GLN A 356 -23.02 -14.22 24.59
C GLN A 356 -23.19 -13.61 23.18
N SER A 357 -22.79 -12.36 22.97
CA SER A 357 -22.88 -11.66 21.69
C SER A 357 -21.75 -12.12 20.76
N PRO A 358 -22.06 -12.71 19.60
CA PRO A 358 -21.02 -13.12 18.65
C PRO A 358 -20.12 -11.95 18.19
N TYR A 359 -20.72 -10.79 17.97
CA TYR A 359 -20.00 -9.58 17.57
C TYR A 359 -19.03 -9.08 18.65
N ASP A 360 -19.47 -9.03 19.92
CA ASP A 360 -18.59 -8.58 21.00
C ASP A 360 -17.49 -9.61 21.27
N LYS A 361 -17.79 -10.89 21.08
CA LYS A 361 -16.80 -11.97 21.16
C LYS A 361 -15.70 -11.81 20.11
N GLU A 362 -16.07 -11.54 18.86
CA GLU A 362 -15.14 -11.29 17.78
C GLU A 362 -14.23 -10.06 18.07
N GLN A 363 -14.82 -8.97 18.59
CA GLN A 363 -14.05 -7.77 18.95
C GLN A 363 -13.08 -8.02 20.12
N LEU A 364 -13.50 -8.77 21.13
CA LEU A 364 -12.62 -9.15 22.23
C LEU A 364 -11.50 -10.10 21.77
N GLN A 365 -11.77 -11.01 20.83
CA GLN A 365 -10.76 -11.88 20.22
C GLN A 365 -9.72 -11.08 19.43
N ALA A 366 -10.16 -10.12 18.62
CA ALA A 366 -9.27 -9.23 17.88
C ALA A 366 -8.39 -8.39 18.82
N ARG A 367 -8.96 -7.92 19.92
CA ARG A 367 -8.23 -7.18 20.95
C ARG A 367 -7.20 -8.06 21.68
N LEU A 368 -7.59 -9.29 22.02
CA LEU A 368 -6.68 -10.28 22.60
C LEU A 368 -5.51 -10.57 21.68
N ALA A 369 -5.76 -10.80 20.40
CA ALA A 369 -4.72 -11.06 19.39
C ALA A 369 -3.72 -9.90 19.30
N ARG A 370 -4.20 -8.66 19.32
CA ARG A 370 -3.33 -7.46 19.29
C ARG A 370 -2.45 -7.32 20.55
N LEU A 371 -2.97 -7.68 21.71
CA LEU A 371 -2.23 -7.54 22.97
C LEU A 371 -1.27 -8.71 23.21
N ALA A 372 -1.66 -9.94 22.88
CA ALA A 372 -0.90 -11.15 23.11
C ALA A 372 0.13 -11.45 22.00
N GLY A 373 -0.14 -11.00 20.76
CA GLY A 373 0.69 -11.30 19.59
C GLY A 373 2.02 -10.54 19.52
N GLY A 374 2.10 -9.37 20.17
CA GLY A 374 3.27 -8.50 20.05
C GLY A 374 3.44 -7.93 18.64
N VAL A 375 4.69 -7.54 18.32
CA VAL A 375 5.10 -7.03 16.99
C VAL A 375 6.25 -7.88 16.48
N ALA A 376 6.09 -8.49 15.31
CA ALA A 376 7.17 -9.15 14.61
C ALA A 376 8.04 -8.09 13.92
N VAL A 377 9.31 -8.03 14.25
CA VAL A 377 10.28 -7.14 13.62
C VAL A 377 11.18 -7.98 12.72
N MET A 378 11.07 -7.76 11.43
CA MET A 378 11.97 -8.40 10.45
C MET A 378 13.13 -7.46 10.18
N TYR A 379 14.31 -7.84 10.64
CA TYR A 379 15.56 -7.14 10.36
C TYR A 379 16.09 -7.60 9.01
N VAL A 380 16.17 -6.69 8.05
CA VAL A 380 16.65 -6.97 6.69
C VAL A 380 18.10 -6.58 6.57
N GLY A 381 18.94 -7.54 6.19
CA GLY A 381 20.38 -7.37 5.98
C GLY A 381 20.74 -7.27 4.49
N GLY A 382 21.92 -6.74 4.23
CA GLY A 382 22.54 -6.65 2.91
C GLY A 382 23.99 -6.23 3.05
N HIS A 383 24.82 -6.53 2.04
CA HIS A 383 26.24 -6.15 2.04
C HIS A 383 26.45 -4.69 1.65
N THR A 384 25.48 -4.10 0.96
CA THR A 384 25.46 -2.68 0.60
C THR A 384 24.10 -2.08 0.95
N GLU A 385 24.06 -0.77 1.14
CA GLU A 385 22.81 -0.03 1.41
C GLU A 385 21.78 -0.22 0.28
N LEU A 386 22.26 -0.29 -0.97
CA LEU A 386 21.41 -0.53 -2.14
C LEU A 386 20.79 -1.93 -2.12
N GLU A 387 21.59 -2.97 -1.82
CA GLU A 387 21.11 -4.35 -1.70
C GLU A 387 20.11 -4.50 -0.54
N MET A 388 20.40 -3.88 0.59
CA MET A 388 19.53 -3.89 1.75
C MET A 388 18.17 -3.22 1.46
N LYS A 389 18.18 -2.08 0.76
CA LYS A 389 16.96 -1.38 0.36
C LYS A 389 16.13 -2.22 -0.60
N GLU A 390 16.75 -2.79 -1.63
CA GLU A 390 16.07 -3.65 -2.61
C GLU A 390 15.49 -4.92 -1.94
N ARG A 391 16.23 -5.50 -0.99
CA ARG A 391 15.76 -6.66 -0.23
C ARG A 391 14.61 -6.29 0.72
N LYS A 392 14.65 -5.11 1.31
CA LYS A 392 13.57 -4.57 2.16
C LYS A 392 12.28 -4.38 1.35
N ASP A 393 12.37 -3.79 0.16
CA ASP A 393 11.23 -3.61 -0.74
C ASP A 393 10.60 -4.98 -1.10
N ARG A 394 11.41 -5.99 -1.43
CA ARG A 394 10.91 -7.36 -1.69
C ARG A 394 10.22 -8.01 -0.49
N VAL A 395 10.72 -7.79 0.72
CA VAL A 395 10.10 -8.30 1.95
C VAL A 395 8.76 -7.61 2.19
N ASP A 396 8.68 -6.31 1.93
CA ASP A 396 7.45 -5.52 2.08
C ASP A 396 6.38 -5.98 1.08
N ASP A 397 6.73 -6.15 -0.18
CA ASP A 397 5.86 -6.70 -1.21
C ASP A 397 5.33 -8.10 -0.83
N ALA A 398 6.23 -8.98 -0.35
CA ALA A 398 5.86 -10.32 0.11
C ALA A 398 4.89 -10.29 1.29
N LEU A 399 5.09 -9.38 2.25
CA LEU A 399 4.20 -9.21 3.40
C LEU A 399 2.81 -8.72 2.98
N HIS A 400 2.77 -7.71 2.11
CA HIS A 400 1.52 -7.14 1.60
C HIS A 400 0.73 -8.17 0.77
N ALA A 401 1.40 -8.87 -0.14
CA ALA A 401 0.78 -9.92 -0.95
C ALA A 401 0.23 -11.07 -0.09
N THR A 402 0.97 -11.47 0.95
CA THR A 402 0.54 -12.53 1.86
C THR A 402 -0.73 -12.12 2.63
N ARG A 403 -0.79 -10.88 3.13
CA ARG A 403 -1.99 -10.33 3.77
C ARG A 403 -3.16 -10.23 2.80
N ALA A 404 -2.93 -9.74 1.58
CA ALA A 404 -3.95 -9.65 0.55
C ALA A 404 -4.54 -11.03 0.19
N ALA A 405 -3.71 -12.08 0.20
CA ALA A 405 -4.13 -13.46 -0.04
C ALA A 405 -4.97 -14.03 1.10
N LEU A 406 -4.66 -13.67 2.34
CA LEU A 406 -5.46 -14.05 3.51
C LEU A 406 -6.86 -13.43 3.48
N GLU A 407 -6.96 -12.17 3.01
CA GLU A 407 -8.24 -11.45 2.95
C GLU A 407 -9.19 -11.96 1.87
N GLU A 408 -8.69 -12.21 0.65
CA GLU A 408 -9.56 -12.53 -0.51
C GLU A 408 -9.20 -13.84 -1.23
N GLY A 409 -8.26 -14.63 -0.70
CA GLY A 409 -7.80 -15.85 -1.32
C GLY A 409 -6.78 -15.63 -2.44
N ILE A 410 -6.47 -16.71 -3.15
CA ILE A 410 -5.49 -16.75 -4.24
C ILE A 410 -6.12 -17.22 -5.55
N CYS A 411 -5.52 -16.82 -6.65
CA CYS A 411 -5.87 -17.25 -7.99
C CYS A 411 -4.60 -17.62 -8.79
N PRO A 412 -4.71 -18.26 -9.97
CA PRO A 412 -3.55 -18.56 -10.79
C PRO A 412 -2.81 -17.29 -11.20
N GLY A 413 -1.50 -17.28 -10.96
CA GLY A 413 -0.64 -16.13 -11.19
C GLY A 413 -0.24 -15.90 -12.64
N GLY A 414 0.72 -14.97 -12.83
CA GLY A 414 1.27 -14.67 -14.15
C GLY A 414 0.25 -14.14 -15.16
N GLY A 415 -0.80 -13.49 -14.71
CA GLY A 415 -1.89 -12.96 -15.55
C GLY A 415 -2.92 -14.02 -15.98
N ARG A 416 -2.77 -15.30 -15.59
CA ARG A 416 -3.65 -16.41 -16.02
C ARG A 416 -5.10 -16.22 -15.56
N ALA A 417 -5.32 -15.71 -14.34
CA ALA A 417 -6.66 -15.43 -13.83
C ALA A 417 -7.42 -14.40 -14.70
N LEU A 418 -6.74 -13.35 -15.15
CA LEU A 418 -7.32 -12.35 -16.05
C LEU A 418 -7.65 -12.95 -17.43
N VAL A 419 -6.75 -13.79 -17.98
CA VAL A 419 -6.98 -14.51 -19.25
C VAL A 419 -8.23 -15.39 -19.15
N ALA A 420 -8.37 -16.18 -18.07
CA ALA A 420 -9.52 -17.05 -17.86
C ALA A 420 -10.83 -16.28 -17.73
N ALA A 421 -10.82 -15.18 -16.98
CA ALA A 421 -12.00 -14.33 -16.82
C ALA A 421 -12.38 -13.64 -18.14
N ALA A 422 -11.41 -13.13 -18.89
CA ALA A 422 -11.63 -12.54 -20.21
C ALA A 422 -12.28 -13.54 -21.18
N GLN A 423 -11.76 -14.75 -21.24
CA GLN A 423 -12.30 -15.83 -22.07
C GLN A 423 -13.76 -16.14 -21.71
N ALA A 424 -14.05 -16.32 -20.42
CA ALA A 424 -15.42 -16.62 -19.97
C ALA A 424 -16.41 -15.51 -20.34
N LEU A 425 -15.98 -14.24 -20.27
CA LEU A 425 -16.82 -13.10 -20.59
C LEU A 425 -16.96 -12.83 -22.10
N GLN A 426 -16.05 -13.32 -22.93
CA GLN A 426 -16.20 -13.26 -24.38
C GLN A 426 -17.37 -14.12 -24.88
N THR A 427 -17.65 -15.23 -24.21
CA THR A 427 -18.69 -16.20 -24.59
C THR A 427 -20.05 -15.92 -23.96
N GLN A 428 -20.20 -14.90 -23.10
CA GLN A 428 -21.47 -14.61 -22.44
C GLN A 428 -22.54 -14.09 -23.40
N GLU A 429 -23.72 -14.73 -23.37
CA GLU A 429 -24.89 -14.45 -24.24
C GLU A 429 -25.56 -13.09 -24.00
N ASN A 430 -25.31 -12.42 -22.86
CA ASN A 430 -25.98 -11.18 -22.50
C ASN A 430 -25.52 -9.93 -23.27
N LYS A 431 -24.55 -10.05 -24.18
CA LYS A 431 -24.01 -8.91 -24.98
C LYS A 431 -25.05 -8.34 -25.97
N GLU A 432 -26.07 -9.09 -26.36
CA GLU A 432 -27.09 -8.63 -27.31
C GLU A 432 -27.97 -7.48 -26.78
N LYS A 433 -28.04 -7.32 -25.46
CA LYS A 433 -28.84 -6.27 -24.81
C LYS A 433 -28.06 -4.96 -24.53
N MET A 434 -26.76 -4.94 -24.81
CA MET A 434 -25.88 -3.78 -24.57
C MET A 434 -25.96 -2.80 -25.74
N THR A 435 -25.92 -1.50 -25.44
CA THR A 435 -25.71 -0.46 -26.49
C THR A 435 -24.33 -0.63 -27.11
N GLU A 436 -24.14 -0.18 -28.36
CA GLU A 436 -22.85 -0.30 -29.06
C GLU A 436 -21.71 0.42 -28.30
N ASP A 437 -21.99 1.58 -27.70
CA ASP A 437 -21.03 2.32 -26.91
C ASP A 437 -20.61 1.55 -25.64
N TYR A 438 -21.59 1.01 -24.92
CA TYR A 438 -21.33 0.20 -23.71
C TYR A 438 -20.53 -1.06 -24.05
N LYS A 439 -20.90 -1.74 -25.15
CA LYS A 439 -20.21 -2.93 -25.64
C LYS A 439 -18.78 -2.65 -26.07
N ALA A 440 -18.52 -1.49 -26.68
CA ALA A 440 -17.17 -1.06 -27.00
C ALA A 440 -16.30 -0.94 -25.74
N GLY A 441 -16.80 -0.26 -24.70
CA GLY A 441 -16.09 -0.16 -23.42
C GLY A 441 -15.85 -1.51 -22.74
N TRP A 442 -16.85 -2.38 -22.76
CA TRP A 442 -16.76 -3.75 -22.26
C TRP A 442 -15.63 -4.55 -22.94
N ASN A 443 -15.62 -4.53 -24.27
CA ASN A 443 -14.66 -5.29 -25.06
C ASN A 443 -13.23 -4.79 -24.86
N ILE A 444 -13.01 -3.49 -24.71
CA ILE A 444 -11.71 -2.90 -24.42
C ILE A 444 -11.10 -3.51 -23.15
N VAL A 445 -11.88 -3.57 -22.07
CA VAL A 445 -11.37 -4.11 -20.79
C VAL A 445 -11.12 -5.62 -20.89
N VAL A 446 -12.03 -6.36 -21.54
CA VAL A 446 -11.86 -7.80 -21.74
C VAL A 446 -10.59 -8.10 -22.55
N GLU A 447 -10.33 -7.34 -23.62
CA GLU A 447 -9.11 -7.52 -24.42
C GLU A 447 -7.84 -7.10 -23.66
N ALA A 448 -7.90 -6.00 -22.90
CA ALA A 448 -6.78 -5.55 -22.10
C ALA A 448 -6.35 -6.57 -21.02
N CYS A 449 -7.24 -7.43 -20.54
CA CYS A 449 -6.92 -8.48 -19.58
C CYS A 449 -5.89 -9.51 -20.07
N TYR A 450 -5.68 -9.62 -21.37
CA TYR A 450 -4.62 -10.47 -21.92
C TYR A 450 -3.23 -9.85 -21.83
N LYS A 451 -3.14 -8.53 -21.68
CA LYS A 451 -1.84 -7.83 -21.79
C LYS A 451 -0.84 -8.17 -20.68
N PRO A 452 -1.20 -8.31 -19.39
CA PRO A 452 -0.24 -8.70 -18.36
C PRO A 452 0.43 -10.05 -18.66
N PHE A 453 -0.34 -11.05 -19.08
CA PHE A 453 0.20 -12.34 -19.49
C PHE A 453 1.18 -12.21 -20.67
N LYS A 454 0.78 -11.47 -21.71
CA LYS A 454 1.65 -11.19 -22.87
C LYS A 454 2.92 -10.47 -22.46
N GLN A 455 2.84 -9.46 -21.62
CA GLN A 455 3.98 -8.67 -21.18
C GLN A 455 5.01 -9.50 -20.41
N ILE A 456 4.57 -10.44 -19.58
CA ILE A 456 5.47 -11.36 -18.87
C ILE A 456 6.26 -12.23 -19.88
N LEU A 457 5.59 -12.72 -20.92
CA LEU A 457 6.25 -13.51 -21.97
C LEU A 457 7.18 -12.65 -22.85
N GLU A 458 6.78 -11.42 -23.15
CA GLU A 458 7.63 -10.44 -23.86
C GLU A 458 8.93 -10.17 -23.09
N ASN A 459 8.83 -9.94 -21.77
CA ASN A 459 9.99 -9.71 -20.90
C ASN A 459 10.87 -10.96 -20.75
N ALA A 460 10.30 -12.15 -20.87
CA ALA A 460 11.03 -13.41 -20.89
C ALA A 460 11.69 -13.71 -22.26
N GLY A 461 11.53 -12.84 -23.26
CA GLY A 461 12.09 -13.03 -24.60
C GLY A 461 11.44 -14.15 -25.41
N VAL A 462 10.22 -14.54 -25.04
CA VAL A 462 9.50 -15.62 -25.73
C VAL A 462 8.99 -15.14 -27.07
N GLY A 463 9.34 -15.85 -28.12
CA GLY A 463 8.82 -15.60 -29.47
C GLY A 463 7.37 -15.99 -29.62
N ASN A 464 6.64 -15.31 -30.52
CA ASN A 464 5.24 -15.60 -30.86
C ASN A 464 4.28 -15.69 -29.66
N VAL A 465 4.25 -14.62 -28.85
CA VAL A 465 3.42 -14.50 -27.64
C VAL A 465 1.94 -14.79 -27.90
N GLU A 466 1.40 -14.47 -29.10
CA GLU A 466 0.02 -14.77 -29.48
C GLU A 466 -0.27 -16.27 -29.53
N SER A 467 0.68 -17.09 -29.97
CA SER A 467 0.53 -18.55 -29.96
C SER A 467 0.40 -19.08 -28.53
N TRP A 468 1.17 -18.56 -27.60
CA TRP A 468 1.10 -18.91 -26.17
C TRP A 468 -0.26 -18.51 -25.56
N LYS A 469 -0.72 -17.28 -25.85
CA LYS A 469 -2.06 -16.85 -25.43
C LYS A 469 -3.15 -17.81 -25.92
N ASN A 470 -3.13 -18.15 -27.20
CA ASN A 470 -4.13 -19.04 -27.80
C ASN A 470 -4.08 -20.45 -27.19
N ALA A 471 -2.89 -20.96 -26.89
CA ALA A 471 -2.75 -22.26 -26.22
C ALA A 471 -3.35 -22.25 -24.81
N VAL A 472 -3.17 -21.16 -24.07
CA VAL A 472 -3.73 -21.01 -22.70
C VAL A 472 -5.25 -20.80 -22.74
N ILE A 473 -5.79 -20.05 -23.72
CA ILE A 473 -7.23 -19.86 -23.92
C ILE A 473 -7.94 -21.21 -24.17
N GLY A 474 -7.30 -22.16 -24.84
CA GLY A 474 -7.86 -23.51 -25.12
C GLY A 474 -7.90 -24.46 -23.91
N MET A 475 -7.38 -24.07 -22.74
CA MET A 475 -7.35 -24.92 -21.55
C MET A 475 -8.67 -24.88 -20.78
N GLU A 476 -9.25 -26.06 -20.49
CA GLU A 476 -10.46 -26.19 -19.67
C GLU A 476 -10.21 -25.85 -18.19
N ASN A 477 -9.05 -26.28 -17.67
CA ASN A 477 -8.67 -26.00 -16.29
C ASN A 477 -8.04 -24.62 -16.16
N VAL A 478 -8.70 -23.71 -15.44
CA VAL A 478 -8.24 -22.35 -15.21
C VAL A 478 -6.94 -22.28 -14.39
N TRP A 479 -6.63 -23.34 -13.64
CA TRP A 479 -5.40 -23.46 -12.85
C TRP A 479 -4.20 -24.01 -13.65
N GLU A 480 -4.40 -24.35 -14.91
CA GLU A 480 -3.31 -24.75 -15.80
C GLU A 480 -2.85 -23.60 -16.69
N SER A 481 -1.56 -23.55 -16.97
CA SER A 481 -0.93 -22.59 -17.87
C SER A 481 0.32 -23.19 -18.50
N TYR A 482 0.92 -22.45 -19.43
CA TYR A 482 2.25 -22.72 -19.94
C TYR A 482 3.25 -21.76 -19.32
N ILE A 483 4.36 -22.31 -18.80
CA ILE A 483 5.52 -21.55 -18.35
C ILE A 483 6.68 -21.84 -19.32
N PRO A 484 7.42 -20.81 -19.77
CA PRO A 484 8.64 -21.03 -20.55
C PRO A 484 9.54 -22.05 -19.85
N ASP A 485 10.17 -22.95 -20.62
CA ASP A 485 11.09 -23.99 -20.16
C ASP A 485 10.48 -25.13 -19.29
N GLN A 486 9.24 -24.98 -18.80
CA GLN A 486 8.55 -26.00 -18.00
C GLN A 486 7.37 -26.65 -18.73
N GLY A 487 6.87 -26.03 -19.80
CA GLY A 487 5.71 -26.52 -20.55
C GLY A 487 4.38 -26.28 -19.82
N ARG A 488 3.42 -27.21 -19.99
CA ARG A 488 2.11 -27.16 -19.32
C ARG A 488 2.24 -27.57 -17.86
N VAL A 489 1.80 -26.73 -16.95
CA VAL A 489 1.92 -26.89 -15.51
C VAL A 489 0.61 -26.56 -14.80
N HIS A 490 0.40 -27.11 -13.60
CA HIS A 490 -0.64 -26.67 -12.68
C HIS A 490 -0.09 -25.55 -11.79
N MET A 491 -0.64 -24.35 -11.90
CA MET A 491 -0.08 -23.13 -11.32
C MET A 491 0.08 -23.17 -9.79
N ALA A 492 -0.88 -23.78 -9.08
CA ALA A 492 -0.80 -23.94 -7.62
C ALA A 492 0.30 -24.92 -7.18
N GLU A 493 0.58 -25.97 -8.00
CA GLU A 493 1.62 -26.96 -7.66
C GLU A 493 3.03 -26.37 -7.83
N VAL A 494 3.23 -25.62 -8.90
CA VAL A 494 4.52 -24.92 -9.14
C VAL A 494 4.63 -23.63 -8.34
N GLY A 495 3.58 -23.29 -7.57
CA GLY A 495 3.53 -22.16 -6.67
C GLY A 495 3.26 -20.81 -7.35
N VAL A 496 3.02 -20.71 -8.64
CA VAL A 496 2.74 -19.45 -9.36
C VAL A 496 1.29 -19.01 -9.11
N VAL A 497 1.09 -18.27 -8.04
CA VAL A 497 -0.21 -17.80 -7.56
C VAL A 497 -0.16 -16.29 -7.27
N ASP A 498 -1.27 -15.61 -7.52
CA ASP A 498 -1.44 -14.19 -7.21
C ASP A 498 -2.56 -14.01 -6.17
N PRO A 499 -2.45 -13.04 -5.24
CA PRO A 499 -3.55 -12.68 -4.36
C PRO A 499 -4.72 -12.11 -5.17
N THR A 500 -5.92 -12.61 -4.93
CA THR A 500 -7.14 -12.17 -5.63
C THR A 500 -7.39 -10.66 -5.45
N LYS A 501 -7.13 -10.14 -4.25
CA LYS A 501 -7.25 -8.71 -3.93
C LYS A 501 -6.34 -7.85 -4.82
N VAL A 502 -5.10 -8.27 -5.03
CA VAL A 502 -4.11 -7.56 -5.86
C VAL A 502 -4.60 -7.44 -7.30
N ILE A 503 -4.99 -8.56 -7.93
CA ILE A 503 -5.48 -8.57 -9.31
C ILE A 503 -6.75 -7.73 -9.46
N ARG A 504 -7.68 -7.85 -8.52
CA ARG A 504 -8.91 -7.06 -8.50
C ARG A 504 -8.66 -5.56 -8.43
N LEU A 505 -7.79 -5.13 -7.53
CA LEU A 505 -7.47 -3.70 -7.34
C LEU A 505 -6.65 -3.16 -8.52
N ALA A 506 -5.71 -3.92 -9.05
CA ALA A 506 -4.96 -3.54 -10.24
C ALA A 506 -5.91 -3.25 -11.43
N LEU A 507 -6.85 -4.14 -11.70
CA LEU A 507 -7.84 -3.94 -12.78
C LEU A 507 -8.77 -2.75 -12.49
N LYS A 508 -9.29 -2.64 -11.27
CA LYS A 508 -10.20 -1.56 -10.88
C LYS A 508 -9.54 -0.18 -11.00
N ASN A 509 -8.32 -0.05 -10.52
CA ASN A 509 -7.58 1.21 -10.54
C ASN A 509 -7.14 1.56 -11.97
N ALA A 510 -6.76 0.57 -12.77
CA ALA A 510 -6.46 0.74 -14.20
C ALA A 510 -7.65 1.34 -14.97
N VAL A 511 -8.84 0.75 -14.80
CA VAL A 511 -10.06 1.22 -15.47
C VAL A 511 -10.49 2.59 -14.94
N SER A 512 -10.34 2.86 -13.65
CA SER A 512 -10.65 4.18 -13.07
C SER A 512 -9.83 5.29 -13.71
N VAL A 513 -8.53 5.08 -13.88
CA VAL A 513 -7.62 6.07 -14.48
C VAL A 513 -7.85 6.19 -15.98
N ALA A 514 -7.87 5.08 -16.71
CA ALA A 514 -8.12 5.08 -18.16
C ALA A 514 -9.50 5.65 -18.51
N GLY A 515 -10.55 5.31 -17.74
CA GLY A 515 -11.90 5.86 -17.89
C GLY A 515 -11.96 7.37 -17.66
N THR A 516 -11.16 7.91 -16.76
CA THR A 516 -11.05 9.37 -16.59
C THR A 516 -10.37 10.02 -17.77
N MET A 517 -9.28 9.44 -18.27
CA MET A 517 -8.56 9.98 -19.43
C MET A 517 -9.40 9.96 -20.71
N ILE A 518 -10.15 8.88 -20.97
CA ILE A 518 -10.98 8.80 -22.19
C ILE A 518 -12.17 9.77 -22.18
N THR A 519 -12.69 10.11 -21.01
CA THR A 519 -13.78 11.09 -20.86
C THR A 519 -13.29 12.54 -20.85
N SER A 520 -11.98 12.78 -20.84
CA SER A 520 -11.42 14.13 -20.88
C SER A 520 -11.48 14.71 -22.29
N GLU A 521 -12.04 15.91 -22.42
CA GLU A 521 -12.21 16.64 -23.69
C GLU A 521 -11.06 17.63 -23.95
N ALA A 522 -10.37 18.08 -22.89
CA ALA A 522 -9.27 19.02 -22.99
C ALA A 522 -8.18 18.75 -21.95
N VAL A 523 -6.97 19.17 -22.29
CA VAL A 523 -5.81 19.20 -21.37
C VAL A 523 -5.34 20.64 -21.28
N VAL A 524 -5.16 21.13 -20.05
CA VAL A 524 -4.71 22.48 -19.75
C VAL A 524 -3.43 22.40 -18.93
N VAL A 525 -2.36 23.01 -19.41
CA VAL A 525 -1.08 23.04 -18.71
C VAL A 525 -0.56 24.48 -18.58
N ASN A 526 0.17 24.74 -17.51
CA ASN A 526 0.91 25.99 -17.34
C ASN A 526 2.28 25.85 -18.00
N ILE A 527 2.63 26.77 -18.88
CA ILE A 527 3.95 26.86 -19.49
C ILE A 527 4.76 27.90 -18.69
N SER A 528 5.87 27.51 -18.11
CA SER A 528 6.88 28.46 -17.62
C SER A 528 7.54 29.08 -18.85
N GLU A 529 7.52 30.40 -18.94
CA GLU A 529 8.38 31.10 -19.91
C GLU A 529 9.84 30.76 -19.57
N PRO A 530 10.68 30.47 -20.57
CA PRO A 530 12.10 30.30 -20.31
C PRO A 530 12.62 31.57 -19.62
N GLU A 531 13.27 31.42 -18.48
CA GLU A 531 13.98 32.53 -17.85
C GLU A 531 14.96 33.12 -18.87
N ASP A 532 14.70 34.34 -19.26
CA ASP A 532 15.59 35.09 -20.15
C ASP A 532 16.92 35.35 -19.42
N LYS A 533 17.90 34.46 -19.62
CA LYS A 533 19.24 34.58 -19.02
C LYS A 533 20.09 35.71 -19.61
N SER A 534 19.45 36.64 -20.31
CA SER A 534 20.11 37.81 -20.84
C SER A 534 19.79 39.05 -20.02
N THR A 535 20.45 39.24 -18.89
CA THR A 535 20.94 40.57 -18.42
C THR A 535 21.77 40.35 -17.16
N VAL A 536 23.03 40.01 -17.32
CA VAL A 536 24.05 40.43 -16.37
C VAL A 536 24.47 41.84 -16.82
N PRO A 537 24.14 42.94 -16.13
CA PRO A 537 24.73 44.22 -16.40
C PRO A 537 26.22 44.09 -16.07
N GLY A 538 27.07 44.29 -17.07
CA GLY A 538 28.51 44.38 -16.85
C GLY A 538 28.81 45.46 -15.82
N MET A 539 29.48 45.08 -14.76
CA MET A 539 30.18 46.02 -13.89
C MET A 539 31.50 46.39 -14.60
N TYR A 540 31.56 47.65 -15.00
CA TYR A 540 32.83 48.37 -15.19
C TYR A 540 33.33 48.89 -13.84
#